data_04e1bc93aad8d3cc9ee4593a4590ac39
#
_entry.id   04e1bc93aad8d3cc9ee4593a4590ac39
#
_cell.length_a   1.000
_cell.length_b   1.000
_cell.length_c   1.000
_cell.angle_alpha   90.00
_cell.angle_beta   90.00
_cell.angle_gamma   90.00
#
_symmetry.space_group_name_H-M   'P 1'
#
loop_
_entity.id
_entity.type
_entity.pdbx_description
1 polymer ?
#
loop_
_entity_poly.entity_id
_entity_poly.type
_entity_poly.pdbx_seq_one_letter_code
_entity_poly.pdbx_strand_id
1 'polypeptide(L)'
;MTDVKKAKVSLNNAKKNKFKLGVNSILHMEGVNPALVEIAYKAIEITPIDFGIPSTGGYRTGIEQKFLFHKGVTKADGLVKRSKHQDGLALDFFAYVDGKGSWEPEHLTAIAGAFKESAKQLGYVVEWGGDWPNFKDLPHIELVTTPGGDPLKVEKTATLAEPKIKEKNDPETDGDEEV
;
A
#
# COMPACT_ATOMS: atom_id res chain seq x y z
N MET A 1 14.40 -19.12 -20.49
CA MET A 1 13.42 -18.05 -20.84
C MET A 1 12.00 -18.40 -20.38
N THR A 2 11.75 -18.74 -19.12
CA THR A 2 10.43 -19.30 -18.69
C THR A 2 9.89 -18.75 -17.37
N ASP A 3 10.60 -17.91 -16.63
CA ASP A 3 10.13 -17.53 -15.28
C ASP A 3 9.48 -16.13 -15.18
N VAL A 4 9.69 -15.25 -16.14
CA VAL A 4 9.10 -13.89 -16.13
C VAL A 4 7.61 -13.88 -16.55
N LYS A 5 7.17 -14.88 -17.31
CA LYS A 5 5.77 -14.99 -17.74
C LYS A 5 4.83 -15.53 -16.64
N LYS A 6 5.33 -16.33 -15.69
CA LYS A 6 4.52 -16.86 -14.59
C LYS A 6 4.17 -15.79 -13.55
N ALA A 7 5.05 -14.83 -13.31
CA ALA A 7 4.79 -13.75 -12.35
C ALA A 7 3.74 -12.73 -12.82
N LYS A 8 3.62 -12.49 -14.13
CA LYS A 8 2.62 -11.56 -14.70
C LYS A 8 1.19 -12.09 -14.76
N VAL A 9 1.00 -13.41 -14.75
CA VAL A 9 -0.34 -14.03 -14.82
C VAL A 9 -1.01 -14.08 -13.44
N SER A 10 -0.27 -13.99 -12.35
CA SER A 10 -0.81 -14.05 -10.98
C SER A 10 -1.49 -12.76 -10.51
N LEU A 11 -1.21 -11.61 -11.15
CA LEU A 11 -1.76 -10.31 -10.75
C LEU A 11 -3.15 -10.00 -11.33
N ASN A 12 -3.58 -10.70 -12.38
CA ASN A 12 -4.85 -10.42 -13.06
C ASN A 12 -6.04 -11.27 -12.59
N ASN A 13 -5.83 -12.21 -11.66
CA ASN A 13 -6.88 -12.99 -11.02
C ASN A 13 -6.95 -12.73 -9.52
N ALA A 14 -6.97 -11.47 -9.10
CA ALA A 14 -7.31 -11.11 -7.73
C ALA A 14 -8.78 -11.52 -7.50
N LYS A 15 -9.01 -12.77 -7.11
CA LYS A 15 -10.25 -13.15 -6.43
C LYS A 15 -10.41 -12.15 -5.29
N LYS A 16 -11.51 -11.41 -5.29
CA LYS A 16 -11.87 -10.46 -4.23
C LYS A 16 -11.65 -11.17 -2.89
N ASN A 17 -10.67 -10.69 -2.14
CA ASN A 17 -10.24 -11.35 -0.92
C ASN A 17 -11.38 -11.29 0.11
N LYS A 18 -11.50 -12.32 0.94
CA LYS A 18 -12.56 -12.40 1.96
C LYS A 18 -12.16 -11.75 3.29
N PHE A 19 -10.96 -11.20 3.38
CA PHE A 19 -10.46 -10.60 4.61
C PHE A 19 -11.15 -9.26 4.89
N LYS A 20 -11.29 -8.95 6.18
CA LYS A 20 -11.83 -7.68 6.67
C LYS A 20 -11.06 -7.28 7.92
N LEU A 21 -10.86 -5.98 8.08
CA LEU A 21 -10.30 -5.46 9.32
C LEU A 21 -11.21 -5.80 10.50
N GLY A 22 -10.62 -6.42 11.52
CA GLY A 22 -11.33 -6.68 12.78
C GLY A 22 -11.62 -5.39 13.54
N VAL A 23 -12.62 -5.45 14.43
CA VAL A 23 -13.06 -4.29 15.25
C VAL A 23 -11.87 -3.63 15.98
N ASN A 24 -10.98 -4.42 16.58
CA ASN A 24 -9.81 -3.88 17.26
C ASN A 24 -8.89 -3.12 16.30
N SER A 25 -8.63 -3.64 15.10
CA SER A 25 -7.82 -2.94 14.09
C SER A 25 -8.44 -1.60 13.69
N ILE A 26 -9.77 -1.54 13.56
CA ILE A 26 -10.49 -0.30 13.25
C ILE A 26 -10.32 0.72 14.38
N LEU A 27 -10.49 0.31 15.63
CA LEU A 27 -10.31 1.15 16.81
C LEU A 27 -8.85 1.66 16.94
N HIS A 28 -7.87 0.79 16.64
CA HIS A 28 -6.46 1.16 16.69
C HIS A 28 -6.04 2.16 15.60
N MET A 29 -6.88 2.39 14.58
CA MET A 29 -6.67 3.43 13.56
C MET A 29 -7.31 4.78 13.94
N GLU A 30 -7.91 4.92 15.11
CA GLU A 30 -8.42 6.20 15.60
C GLU A 30 -7.28 7.24 15.67
N GLY A 31 -7.50 8.45 15.15
CA GLY A 31 -6.48 9.51 15.07
C GLY A 31 -5.46 9.37 13.94
N VAL A 32 -5.53 8.30 13.14
CA VAL A 32 -4.70 8.14 11.93
C VAL A 32 -5.30 8.97 10.79
N ASN A 33 -4.44 9.51 9.92
CA ASN A 33 -4.85 10.28 8.75
C ASN A 33 -5.86 9.50 7.88
N PRO A 34 -7.00 10.09 7.51
CA PRO A 34 -8.04 9.41 6.73
C PRO A 34 -7.55 8.76 5.43
N ALA A 35 -6.56 9.36 4.75
CA ALA A 35 -5.99 8.76 3.55
C ALA A 35 -5.28 7.43 3.84
N LEU A 36 -4.55 7.34 4.96
CA LEU A 36 -3.88 6.10 5.35
C LEU A 36 -4.88 5.04 5.82
N VAL A 37 -5.96 5.46 6.48
CA VAL A 37 -7.08 4.57 6.84
C VAL A 37 -7.75 4.02 5.57
N GLU A 38 -8.03 4.87 4.57
CA GLU A 38 -8.58 4.44 3.27
C GLU A 38 -7.66 3.43 2.57
N ILE A 39 -6.35 3.66 2.60
CA ILE A 39 -5.35 2.73 2.06
C ILE A 39 -5.42 1.39 2.79
N ALA A 40 -5.55 1.37 4.13
CA ALA A 40 -5.63 0.13 4.92
C ALA A 40 -6.90 -0.67 4.58
N TYR A 41 -8.06 -0.01 4.43
CA TYR A 41 -9.29 -0.67 3.98
C TYR A 41 -9.17 -1.25 2.58
N LYS A 42 -8.48 -0.55 1.69
CA LYS A 42 -8.23 -1.06 0.33
C LYS A 42 -7.22 -2.20 0.35
N ALA A 43 -6.19 -2.12 1.19
CA ALA A 43 -5.16 -3.14 1.30
C ALA A 43 -5.72 -4.49 1.79
N ILE A 44 -6.64 -4.48 2.78
CA ILE A 44 -7.24 -5.72 3.29
C ILE A 44 -8.08 -6.44 2.23
N GLU A 45 -8.63 -5.72 1.26
CA GLU A 45 -9.39 -6.32 0.16
C GLU A 45 -8.53 -7.05 -0.87
N ILE A 46 -7.24 -6.66 -1.02
CA ILE A 46 -6.36 -7.17 -2.07
C ILE A 46 -5.14 -7.94 -1.56
N THR A 47 -4.90 -7.92 -0.25
CA THR A 47 -3.78 -8.64 0.36
C THR A 47 -3.88 -10.15 0.19
N PRO A 48 -2.78 -10.87 -0.06
CA PRO A 48 -2.79 -12.34 -0.10
C PRO A 48 -2.84 -12.97 1.29
N ILE A 49 -2.55 -12.22 2.36
CA ILE A 49 -2.46 -12.69 3.75
C ILE A 49 -3.28 -11.73 4.62
N ASP A 50 -4.10 -12.28 5.51
CA ASP A 50 -4.87 -11.49 6.48
C ASP A 50 -3.96 -10.71 7.41
N PHE A 51 -4.38 -9.50 7.81
CA PHE A 51 -3.59 -8.66 8.71
C PHE A 51 -4.46 -7.88 9.70
N GLY A 52 -3.81 -7.45 10.77
CA GLY A 52 -4.39 -6.56 11.76
C GLY A 52 -3.46 -5.42 12.13
N ILE A 53 -4.03 -4.42 12.80
CA ILE A 53 -3.32 -3.26 13.36
C ILE A 53 -3.18 -3.50 14.88
N PRO A 54 -1.95 -3.57 15.42
CA PRO A 54 -1.75 -3.74 16.87
C PRO A 54 -2.15 -2.47 17.64
N SER A 55 -2.35 -2.59 18.94
CA SER A 55 -2.81 -1.49 19.81
C SER A 55 -1.92 -0.25 19.81
N THR A 56 -0.65 -0.42 19.50
CA THR A 56 0.32 0.69 19.36
C THR A 56 0.65 1.00 17.91
N GLY A 57 -0.08 0.39 16.96
CA GLY A 57 0.22 0.48 15.53
C GLY A 57 -0.39 1.69 14.82
N GLY A 58 -1.29 2.43 15.46
CA GLY A 58 -1.91 3.62 14.89
C GLY A 58 -1.32 4.93 15.43
N TYR A 59 -2.21 5.90 15.71
CA TYR A 59 -1.81 7.15 16.34
C TYR A 59 -1.21 6.89 17.74
N ARG A 60 -0.15 7.63 18.08
CA ARG A 60 0.52 7.57 19.38
C ARG A 60 0.60 8.95 20.01
N THR A 61 0.17 9.07 21.24
CA THR A 61 0.43 10.28 22.04
C THR A 61 1.93 10.43 22.34
N GLY A 62 2.36 11.64 22.71
CA GLY A 62 3.75 11.86 23.14
C GLY A 62 4.15 10.99 24.34
N ILE A 63 3.22 10.70 25.25
CA ILE A 63 3.46 9.85 26.43
C ILE A 63 3.69 8.40 26.00
N GLU A 64 2.85 7.86 25.13
CA GLU A 64 2.98 6.49 24.60
C GLU A 64 4.28 6.32 23.81
N GLN A 65 4.62 7.30 22.97
CA GLN A 65 5.86 7.27 22.21
C GLN A 65 7.08 7.26 23.11
N LYS A 66 7.11 8.11 24.14
CA LYS A 66 8.17 8.16 25.13
C LYS A 66 8.28 6.84 25.91
N PHE A 67 7.16 6.25 26.28
CA PHE A 67 7.14 4.95 26.96
C PHE A 67 7.74 3.84 26.08
N LEU A 68 7.36 3.77 24.80
CA LEU A 68 7.91 2.81 23.83
C LEU A 68 9.42 3.03 23.60
N PHE A 69 9.87 4.29 23.59
CA PHE A 69 11.29 4.63 23.49
C PHE A 69 12.08 4.13 24.70
N HIS A 70 11.59 4.35 25.92
CA HIS A 70 12.23 3.84 27.14
C HIS A 70 12.26 2.32 27.22
N LYS A 71 11.30 1.64 26.59
CA LYS A 71 11.30 0.18 26.45
C LYS A 71 12.20 -0.33 25.33
N GLY A 72 12.85 0.53 24.57
CA GLY A 72 13.70 0.16 23.43
C GLY A 72 12.96 -0.36 22.20
N VAL A 73 11.63 -0.18 22.15
CA VAL A 73 10.76 -0.64 21.06
C VAL A 73 10.88 0.27 19.84
N THR A 74 11.20 1.55 20.04
CA THR A 74 11.34 2.54 18.96
C THR A 74 12.63 3.33 19.06
N LYS A 75 13.07 3.92 17.95
CA LYS A 75 14.23 4.82 17.88
C LYS A 75 13.88 6.30 18.02
N ALA A 76 12.59 6.64 17.96
CA ALA A 76 12.12 8.01 18.11
C ALA A 76 11.74 8.27 19.57
N ASP A 77 12.36 9.30 20.18
CA ASP A 77 12.13 9.66 21.59
C ASP A 77 10.79 10.38 21.81
N GLY A 78 10.14 10.80 20.73
CA GLY A 78 8.86 11.48 20.75
C GLY A 78 8.90 12.96 21.08
N LEU A 79 10.08 13.52 21.31
CA LEU A 79 10.31 14.93 21.63
C LEU A 79 11.23 15.61 20.60
N VAL A 80 12.50 15.24 20.57
CA VAL A 80 13.49 15.76 19.61
C VAL A 80 13.31 15.06 18.28
N LYS A 81 13.20 13.73 18.31
CA LYS A 81 12.87 12.91 17.15
C LYS A 81 11.43 12.44 17.24
N ARG A 82 10.52 13.19 16.61
CA ARG A 82 9.10 12.79 16.53
C ARG A 82 8.93 11.55 15.66
N SER A 83 7.95 10.74 16.03
CA SER A 83 7.52 9.61 15.24
C SER A 83 6.36 10.01 14.31
N LYS A 84 6.28 9.47 13.11
CA LYS A 84 5.14 9.64 12.20
C LYS A 84 3.82 9.17 12.81
N HIS A 85 3.86 8.24 13.74
CA HIS A 85 2.67 7.84 14.51
C HIS A 85 2.08 8.98 15.37
N GLN A 86 2.93 9.90 15.87
CA GLN A 86 2.45 11.05 16.64
C GLN A 86 1.76 12.12 15.77
N ASP A 87 1.93 12.05 14.49
CA ASP A 87 1.30 12.93 13.51
C ASP A 87 0.14 12.21 12.77
N GLY A 88 -0.17 10.97 13.19
CA GLY A 88 -1.18 10.13 12.54
C GLY A 88 -0.81 9.69 11.14
N LEU A 89 0.46 9.78 10.76
CA LEU A 89 0.95 9.55 9.40
C LEU A 89 1.56 8.16 9.21
N ALA A 90 1.49 7.28 10.20
CA ALA A 90 2.02 5.93 10.11
C ALA A 90 1.06 4.89 10.67
N LEU A 91 1.17 3.67 10.15
CA LEU A 91 0.54 2.46 10.66
C LEU A 91 1.59 1.35 10.78
N ASP A 92 1.53 0.59 11.87
CA ASP A 92 2.17 -0.72 11.96
C ASP A 92 1.10 -1.80 11.77
N PHE A 93 1.48 -2.91 11.15
CA PHE A 93 0.60 -4.04 10.89
C PHE A 93 1.30 -5.37 11.22
N PHE A 94 0.53 -6.40 11.45
CA PHE A 94 1.01 -7.78 11.61
C PHE A 94 0.12 -8.74 10.83
N ALA A 95 0.66 -9.88 10.42
CA ALA A 95 -0.09 -10.89 9.69
C ALA A 95 -0.91 -11.80 10.62
N TYR A 96 -2.04 -12.30 10.13
CA TYR A 96 -2.73 -13.44 10.70
C TYR A 96 -2.51 -14.67 9.80
N VAL A 97 -1.87 -15.68 10.37
CA VAL A 97 -1.61 -16.95 9.67
C VAL A 97 -2.08 -18.09 10.58
N ASP A 98 -2.94 -18.95 10.08
CA ASP A 98 -3.54 -20.06 10.83
C ASP A 98 -4.15 -19.63 12.18
N GLY A 99 -4.83 -18.47 12.18
CA GLY A 99 -5.48 -17.90 13.37
C GLY A 99 -4.54 -17.32 14.43
N LYS A 100 -3.26 -17.14 14.11
CA LYS A 100 -2.23 -16.58 15.00
C LYS A 100 -1.58 -15.35 14.37
N GLY A 101 -1.16 -14.41 15.24
CA GLY A 101 -0.33 -13.28 14.81
C GLY A 101 1.04 -13.76 14.33
N SER A 102 1.52 -13.21 13.22
CA SER A 102 2.82 -13.50 12.64
C SER A 102 3.55 -12.22 12.28
N TRP A 103 4.86 -12.22 12.55
CA TRP A 103 5.80 -11.14 12.24
C TRP A 103 6.88 -11.61 11.26
N GLU A 104 6.65 -12.75 10.60
CA GLU A 104 7.59 -13.30 9.63
C GLU A 104 7.80 -12.33 8.47
N PRO A 105 9.06 -12.09 8.04
CA PRO A 105 9.39 -11.13 7.00
C PRO A 105 8.62 -11.33 5.69
N GLU A 106 8.40 -12.58 5.29
CA GLU A 106 7.67 -12.91 4.06
C GLU A 106 6.21 -12.45 4.13
N HIS A 107 5.56 -12.66 5.28
CA HIS A 107 4.17 -12.26 5.49
C HIS A 107 4.03 -10.74 5.49
N LEU A 108 4.92 -10.05 6.21
CA LEU A 108 4.89 -8.59 6.29
C LEU A 108 5.20 -7.94 4.92
N THR A 109 6.13 -8.51 4.16
CA THR A 109 6.45 -8.04 2.80
C THR A 109 5.25 -8.18 1.86
N ALA A 110 4.51 -9.29 1.94
CA ALA A 110 3.32 -9.51 1.13
C ALA A 110 2.22 -8.50 1.45
N ILE A 111 1.99 -8.20 2.73
CA ILE A 111 1.02 -7.19 3.19
C ILE A 111 1.46 -5.79 2.76
N ALA A 112 2.74 -5.43 2.93
CA ALA A 112 3.28 -4.15 2.47
C ALA A 112 3.09 -3.93 0.97
N GLY A 113 3.21 -5.00 0.18
CA GLY A 113 2.88 -4.98 -1.26
C GLY A 113 1.43 -4.56 -1.52
N ALA A 114 0.48 -5.06 -0.72
CA ALA A 114 -0.92 -4.66 -0.81
C ALA A 114 -1.15 -3.20 -0.41
N PHE A 115 -0.48 -2.70 0.62
CA PHE A 115 -0.54 -1.28 1.00
C PHE A 115 0.00 -0.37 -0.12
N LYS A 116 1.14 -0.68 -0.70
CA LYS A 116 1.74 0.07 -1.82
C LYS A 116 0.83 0.09 -3.05
N GLU A 117 0.27 -1.06 -3.42
CA GLU A 117 -0.64 -1.16 -4.56
C GLU A 117 -1.94 -0.38 -4.29
N SER A 118 -2.48 -0.45 -3.07
CA SER A 118 -3.67 0.29 -2.67
C SER A 118 -3.44 1.79 -2.70
N ALA A 119 -2.33 2.27 -2.16
CA ALA A 119 -1.95 3.68 -2.22
C ALA A 119 -1.86 4.16 -3.66
N LYS A 120 -1.22 3.40 -4.55
CA LYS A 120 -1.14 3.69 -5.98
C LYS A 120 -2.51 3.78 -6.64
N GLN A 121 -3.42 2.85 -6.36
CA GLN A 121 -4.78 2.87 -6.90
C GLN A 121 -5.59 4.09 -6.44
N LEU A 122 -5.38 4.53 -5.21
CA LEU A 122 -6.02 5.70 -4.62
C LEU A 122 -5.32 7.03 -4.96
N GLY A 123 -4.13 6.98 -5.58
CA GLY A 123 -3.35 8.15 -5.96
C GLY A 123 -2.53 8.74 -4.81
N TYR A 124 -2.27 7.98 -3.75
CA TYR A 124 -1.41 8.39 -2.63
C TYR A 124 0.01 7.81 -2.75
N VAL A 125 0.94 8.42 -2.03
CA VAL A 125 2.31 7.95 -1.90
C VAL A 125 2.53 7.47 -0.47
N VAL A 126 3.07 6.26 -0.32
CA VAL A 126 3.47 5.69 0.96
C VAL A 126 4.91 5.21 0.90
N GLU A 127 5.58 5.23 2.05
CA GLU A 127 6.87 4.61 2.26
C GLU A 127 6.72 3.42 3.20
N TRP A 128 7.41 2.33 2.89
CA TRP A 128 7.45 1.14 3.72
C TRP A 128 8.79 1.04 4.44
N GLY A 129 8.79 0.82 5.75
CA GLY A 129 10.01 0.69 6.54
C GLY A 129 10.92 -0.47 6.12
N GLY A 130 10.40 -1.46 5.40
CA GLY A 130 11.18 -2.52 4.78
C GLY A 130 12.06 -2.06 3.61
N ASP A 131 11.79 -0.91 3.02
CA ASP A 131 12.62 -0.32 1.94
C ASP A 131 13.76 0.56 2.47
N TRP A 132 13.73 0.96 3.74
CA TRP A 132 14.77 1.86 4.29
C TRP A 132 16.17 1.25 4.23
N PRO A 133 17.19 2.01 3.86
CA PRO A 133 18.52 1.45 3.59
C PRO A 133 19.26 0.96 4.85
N ASN A 134 19.14 1.67 5.97
CA ASN A 134 19.99 1.46 7.15
C ASN A 134 19.29 0.74 8.30
N PHE A 135 17.98 0.73 8.32
CA PHE A 135 17.15 0.12 9.36
C PHE A 135 15.88 -0.39 8.74
N LYS A 136 15.61 -1.69 8.88
CA LYS A 136 14.41 -2.31 8.34
C LYS A 136 13.34 -2.38 9.42
N ASP A 137 12.20 -1.75 9.15
CA ASP A 137 11.00 -1.81 9.99
C ASP A 137 9.84 -2.40 9.17
N LEU A 138 9.81 -3.72 9.12
CA LEU A 138 8.92 -4.45 8.20
C LEU A 138 7.41 -4.24 8.50
N PRO A 139 6.95 -4.10 9.75
CA PRO A 139 5.56 -3.81 10.02
C PRO A 139 5.13 -2.38 9.69
N HIS A 140 6.07 -1.44 9.49
CA HIS A 140 5.82 -0.01 9.41
C HIS A 140 5.51 0.47 7.99
N ILE A 141 4.41 1.21 7.83
CA ILE A 141 4.06 1.95 6.61
C ILE A 141 3.73 3.41 6.97
N GLU A 142 4.22 4.38 6.21
CA GLU A 142 3.93 5.78 6.44
C GLU A 142 3.45 6.51 5.19
N LEU A 143 2.56 7.49 5.41
CA LEU A 143 2.04 8.35 4.37
C LEU A 143 3.03 9.47 4.08
N VAL A 144 3.38 9.64 2.82
CA VAL A 144 4.20 10.77 2.38
C VAL A 144 3.31 12.02 2.26
N THR A 145 3.78 13.13 2.82
CA THR A 145 3.05 14.41 2.80
C THR A 145 3.84 15.48 2.05
N THR A 146 3.11 16.47 1.54
CA THR A 146 3.70 17.72 1.05
C THR A 146 4.31 18.52 2.21
N PRO A 147 5.13 19.55 1.95
CA PRO A 147 5.62 20.44 3.00
C PRO A 147 4.51 21.12 3.81
N GLY A 148 3.29 21.24 3.28
CA GLY A 148 2.11 21.73 3.97
C GLY A 148 1.39 20.72 4.85
N GLY A 149 1.84 19.46 4.87
CA GLY A 149 1.27 18.38 5.68
C GLY A 149 0.14 17.60 4.99
N ASP A 150 -0.29 18.00 3.80
CA ASP A 150 -1.31 17.26 3.04
C ASP A 150 -0.74 15.98 2.43
N PRO A 151 -1.53 14.90 2.34
CA PRO A 151 -1.11 13.67 1.66
C PRO A 151 -0.62 13.95 0.24
N LEU A 152 0.60 13.49 -0.07
CA LEU A 152 1.14 13.62 -1.43
C LEU A 152 0.33 12.74 -2.39
N LYS A 153 -0.26 13.36 -3.41
CA LYS A 153 -1.00 12.69 -4.47
C LYS A 153 -0.18 12.64 -5.74
N VAL A 154 -0.19 11.48 -6.39
CA VAL A 154 0.28 11.34 -7.77
C VAL A 154 -0.89 11.63 -8.68
N GLU A 155 -0.77 12.64 -9.54
CA GLU A 155 -1.78 12.85 -10.59
C GLU A 155 -1.91 11.56 -11.40
N LYS A 156 -3.13 11.06 -11.53
CA LYS A 156 -3.41 9.98 -12.47
C LYS A 156 -3.10 10.53 -13.84
N THR A 157 -1.94 10.20 -14.39
CA THR A 157 -1.61 10.49 -15.79
C THR A 157 -2.78 9.93 -16.61
N ALA A 158 -3.51 10.83 -17.27
CA ALA A 158 -4.58 10.44 -18.17
C ALA A 158 -4.03 9.35 -19.08
N THR A 159 -4.66 8.20 -19.09
CA THR A 159 -4.35 7.11 -20.01
C THR A 159 -4.19 7.72 -21.38
N LEU A 160 -2.97 7.67 -21.94
CA LEU A 160 -2.73 8.09 -23.32
C LEU A 160 -3.76 7.35 -24.16
N ALA A 161 -4.67 8.11 -24.76
CA ALA A 161 -5.63 7.58 -25.69
C ALA A 161 -4.85 6.79 -26.75
N GLU A 162 -5.19 5.52 -26.91
CA GLU A 162 -4.59 4.70 -27.97
C GLU A 162 -4.73 5.44 -29.30
N PRO A 163 -3.67 5.53 -30.10
CA PRO A 163 -3.76 6.17 -31.39
C PRO A 163 -4.80 5.41 -32.22
N LYS A 164 -5.87 6.10 -32.62
CA LYS A 164 -6.84 5.57 -33.58
C LYS A 164 -6.08 5.22 -34.86
N ILE A 165 -5.88 3.93 -35.08
CA ILE A 165 -5.40 3.41 -36.36
C ILE A 165 -6.48 3.78 -37.38
N LYS A 166 -6.18 4.73 -38.24
CA LYS A 166 -7.01 4.97 -39.41
C LYS A 166 -6.82 3.76 -40.36
N GLU A 167 -7.88 2.98 -40.53
CA GLU A 167 -7.95 2.00 -41.60
C GLU A 167 -7.72 2.72 -42.91
N LYS A 168 -6.64 2.34 -43.60
CA LYS A 168 -6.45 2.70 -44.99
C LYS A 168 -7.45 1.90 -45.81
N ASN A 169 -8.40 2.59 -46.41
CA ASN A 169 -9.20 2.02 -47.48
C ASN A 169 -8.27 1.77 -48.66
N ASP A 170 -8.05 0.53 -48.98
CA ASP A 170 -7.45 0.15 -50.23
C ASP A 170 -8.46 0.43 -51.35
N PRO A 171 -8.05 1.07 -52.47
CA PRO A 171 -8.93 1.29 -53.60
C PRO A 171 -9.25 -0.03 -54.31
N GLU A 172 -10.52 -0.30 -54.54
CA GLU A 172 -11.03 -1.35 -55.40
C GLU A 172 -10.38 -1.20 -56.79
N THR A 173 -9.73 -2.28 -57.23
CA THR A 173 -9.31 -2.41 -58.60
C THR A 173 -10.49 -2.97 -59.40
N ASP A 174 -11.15 -2.09 -60.14
CA ASP A 174 -12.08 -2.49 -61.19
C ASP A 174 -11.34 -3.29 -62.26
N GLY A 175 -11.74 -4.52 -62.39
CA GLY A 175 -11.32 -5.37 -63.48
C GLY A 175 -12.25 -5.11 -64.66
N ASP A 176 -11.72 -4.48 -65.71
CA ASP A 176 -12.37 -4.51 -67.00
C ASP A 176 -11.96 -5.80 -67.75
N GLU A 177 -12.97 -6.61 -68.00
CA GLU A 177 -12.93 -7.63 -69.06
C GLU A 177 -13.02 -6.92 -70.42
N GLU A 178 -12.17 -7.30 -71.35
CA GLU A 178 -12.59 -7.37 -72.73
C GLU A 178 -11.71 -8.32 -73.58
N VAL A 179 -12.40 -9.31 -74.23
CA VAL A 179 -12.19 -10.07 -75.42
C VAL A 179 -11.15 -11.21 -75.44
#